data_dd3743a0acf109b1c58b158efa598f6d
#
_entry.id   dd3743a0acf109b1c58b158efa598f6d
#
_cell.length_a   1.000
_cell.length_b   1.000
_cell.length_c   1.000
_cell.angle_alpha   90.00
_cell.angle_beta   90.00
_cell.angle_gamma   90.00
#
_symmetry.space_group_name_H-M   'P 1'
#
loop_
_entity.id
_entity.type
_entity.pdbx_description
1 polymer ?
#
loop_
_entity_poly.entity_id
_entity_poly.type
_entity_poly.pdbx_seq_one_letter_code
_entity_poly.pdbx_strand_id
1 'polypeptide(L)'
;YNTRRNDNGFDLNRDASNQTQNETTNLVQVINDWNPVVFAELHGYMTEFLVEPCTPPHEPNLEYDLLVKNFALGSEAFGTAALGTMSATREEHPDTLYWSYYMPLRDDYDPSTMHWSAWDDLCTNYGPSYAMLNCGSLGYTIETPYNNEASTDLFEYGVYGLIDYVMEHKDDIYHNQLEFFLRGIENEDHRDSMEKWYVDVNNKQLQSDTWRVPYEENDNYFPEYYVIPVDAASQRDPADAYEMGRFLLRNGVRVSMLDTDTAVGGVTYRAGSLVVDMHQAKRNYANAVLWKGAD
;
A
#
# COMPACT_ATOMS: atom_id res chain seq x y z
N TYR A 1 14.83 -7.62 -25.65
CA TYR A 1 15.18 -6.45 -24.79
C TYR A 1 14.62 -6.74 -23.40
N ASN A 2 15.46 -6.76 -22.37
CA ASN A 2 14.99 -6.84 -20.98
C ASN A 2 14.64 -5.39 -20.55
N THR A 3 13.39 -5.01 -20.78
CA THR A 3 12.88 -3.66 -20.50
C THR A 3 12.42 -3.44 -19.06
N ARG A 4 12.53 -4.48 -18.19
CA ARG A 4 12.09 -4.42 -16.80
C ARG A 4 12.92 -3.46 -15.93
N ARG A 5 14.10 -3.07 -16.39
CA ARG A 5 15.07 -2.30 -15.60
C ARG A 5 15.33 -0.94 -16.25
N ASN A 6 15.57 0.08 -15.40
CA ASN A 6 16.06 1.36 -15.88
C ASN A 6 17.53 1.27 -16.31
N ASP A 7 18.09 2.38 -16.81
CA ASP A 7 19.47 2.45 -17.29
C ASP A 7 20.52 2.12 -16.22
N ASN A 8 20.18 2.28 -14.96
CA ASN A 8 21.02 1.89 -13.81
C ASN A 8 20.90 0.40 -13.44
N GLY A 9 20.05 -0.36 -14.10
CA GLY A 9 19.83 -1.77 -13.87
C GLY A 9 18.84 -2.09 -12.73
N PHE A 10 18.10 -1.12 -12.23
CA PHE A 10 17.12 -1.29 -11.16
C PHE A 10 15.72 -1.58 -11.70
N ASP A 11 15.03 -2.49 -11.05
CA ASP A 11 13.60 -2.74 -11.25
C ASP A 11 12.80 -1.69 -10.48
N LEU A 12 12.20 -0.73 -11.21
CA LEU A 12 11.47 0.38 -10.60
C LEU A 12 10.23 -0.09 -9.85
N ASN A 13 9.62 -1.22 -10.29
CA ASN A 13 8.51 -1.85 -9.60
C ASN A 13 8.93 -2.66 -8.35
N ARG A 14 10.10 -2.37 -7.80
CA ARG A 14 10.61 -2.86 -6.51
C ARG A 14 11.27 -1.76 -5.71
N ASP A 15 11.05 -0.50 -6.09
CA ASP A 15 11.78 0.64 -5.52
C ASP A 15 10.90 1.65 -4.76
N ALA A 16 9.57 1.47 -4.73
CA ALA A 16 8.66 2.43 -4.08
C ALA A 16 8.95 2.59 -2.57
N SER A 17 9.33 1.51 -1.88
CA SER A 17 9.71 1.58 -0.47
C SER A 17 11.14 2.07 -0.25
N ASN A 18 12.06 1.86 -1.20
CA ASN A 18 13.46 2.24 -1.05
C ASN A 18 13.79 3.61 -1.68
N GLN A 19 13.10 3.95 -2.78
CA GLN A 19 13.21 5.24 -3.47
C GLN A 19 14.66 5.59 -3.84
N THR A 20 15.37 4.61 -4.37
CA THR A 20 16.79 4.74 -4.72
C THR A 20 16.99 5.37 -6.10
N GLN A 21 15.96 5.34 -6.95
CA GLN A 21 15.99 5.84 -8.31
C GLN A 21 15.21 7.16 -8.43
N ASN A 22 15.68 8.03 -9.31
CA ASN A 22 15.06 9.33 -9.54
C ASN A 22 13.61 9.20 -10.05
N GLU A 23 13.35 8.21 -10.90
CA GLU A 23 12.02 7.94 -11.45
C GLU A 23 11.03 7.63 -10.31
N THR A 24 11.41 6.75 -9.40
CA THR A 24 10.59 6.42 -8.23
C THR A 24 10.42 7.60 -7.29
N THR A 25 11.50 8.34 -7.03
CA THR A 25 11.44 9.55 -6.19
C THR A 25 10.48 10.58 -6.76
N ASN A 26 10.50 10.78 -8.08
CA ASN A 26 9.58 11.71 -8.75
C ASN A 26 8.12 11.23 -8.66
N LEU A 27 7.87 9.92 -8.85
CA LEU A 27 6.53 9.33 -8.71
C LEU A 27 5.99 9.53 -7.29
N VAL A 28 6.80 9.21 -6.30
CA VAL A 28 6.47 9.37 -4.88
C VAL A 28 6.15 10.84 -4.55
N GLN A 29 6.92 11.78 -5.12
CA GLN A 29 6.65 13.22 -4.95
C GLN A 29 5.27 13.60 -5.50
N VAL A 30 4.91 13.11 -6.70
CA VAL A 30 3.59 13.37 -7.29
C VAL A 30 2.48 12.79 -6.41
N ILE A 31 2.63 11.54 -5.93
CA ILE A 31 1.65 10.92 -5.04
C ILE A 31 1.48 11.75 -3.76
N ASN A 32 2.56 12.20 -3.14
CA ASN A 32 2.52 13.01 -1.93
C ASN A 32 1.90 14.40 -2.14
N ASP A 33 2.18 15.03 -3.26
CA ASP A 33 1.67 16.38 -3.57
C ASP A 33 0.15 16.37 -3.84
N TRP A 34 -0.35 15.29 -4.46
CA TRP A 34 -1.74 15.19 -4.88
C TRP A 34 -2.62 14.39 -3.93
N ASN A 35 -2.06 13.47 -3.16
CA ASN A 35 -2.80 12.52 -2.32
C ASN A 35 -4.00 11.92 -3.10
N PRO A 36 -3.77 11.19 -4.19
CA PRO A 36 -4.84 10.72 -5.07
C PRO A 36 -5.79 9.79 -4.31
N VAL A 37 -7.08 9.86 -4.61
CA VAL A 37 -8.07 8.93 -4.02
C VAL A 37 -7.96 7.53 -4.63
N VAL A 38 -7.43 7.44 -5.85
CA VAL A 38 -7.20 6.19 -6.57
C VAL A 38 -5.84 6.24 -7.24
N PHE A 39 -5.14 5.13 -7.17
CA PHE A 39 -3.87 4.91 -7.86
C PHE A 39 -3.91 3.54 -8.55
N ALA A 40 -3.79 3.51 -9.88
CA ALA A 40 -3.81 2.27 -10.66
C ALA A 40 -2.55 2.16 -11.51
N GLU A 41 -1.88 1.03 -11.43
CA GLU A 41 -0.77 0.66 -12.29
C GLU A 41 -1.20 -0.38 -13.30
N LEU A 42 -0.87 -0.15 -14.58
CA LEU A 42 -1.17 -1.01 -15.69
C LEU A 42 0.07 -1.81 -16.05
N HIS A 43 0.00 -3.12 -15.85
CA HIS A 43 1.11 -4.05 -16.00
C HIS A 43 0.82 -5.13 -17.05
N GLY A 44 1.81 -5.93 -17.29
CA GLY A 44 1.79 -7.17 -18.06
C GLY A 44 3.22 -7.75 -18.06
N TYR A 45 3.48 -9.03 -18.37
CA TYR A 45 2.42 -9.80 -19.00
C TYR A 45 2.34 -11.13 -18.24
N MET A 46 1.21 -11.35 -17.61
CA MET A 46 0.92 -12.56 -16.85
C MET A 46 0.03 -13.48 -17.66
N THR A 47 -0.13 -14.72 -17.20
CA THR A 47 -0.94 -15.72 -17.89
C THR A 47 -2.44 -15.48 -17.81
N GLU A 48 -2.87 -14.57 -16.95
CA GLU A 48 -4.29 -14.25 -16.68
C GLU A 48 -4.53 -12.76 -16.75
N PHE A 49 -5.78 -12.38 -17.04
CA PHE A 49 -6.21 -11.01 -16.88
C PHE A 49 -6.53 -10.80 -15.40
N LEU A 50 -5.62 -10.13 -14.70
CA LEU A 50 -5.68 -9.89 -13.28
C LEU A 50 -6.07 -8.43 -13.03
N VAL A 51 -7.11 -8.24 -12.22
CA VAL A 51 -7.47 -6.95 -11.65
C VAL A 51 -7.32 -7.07 -10.15
N GLU A 52 -6.20 -6.64 -9.64
CA GLU A 52 -5.85 -6.82 -8.25
C GLU A 52 -6.23 -5.61 -7.42
N PRO A 53 -7.21 -5.76 -6.51
CA PRO A 53 -7.26 -4.96 -5.32
C PRO A 53 -6.33 -5.59 -4.28
N CYS A 54 -5.81 -4.79 -3.38
CA CYS A 54 -5.12 -5.33 -2.24
C CYS A 54 -6.05 -6.13 -1.34
N THR A 55 -5.70 -7.38 -1.13
CA THR A 55 -6.52 -8.28 -0.32
C THR A 55 -6.04 -8.31 1.13
N PRO A 56 -6.93 -8.01 2.10
CA PRO A 56 -6.57 -8.18 3.49
C PRO A 56 -6.31 -9.67 3.79
N PRO A 57 -5.51 -10.00 4.79
CA PRO A 57 -5.05 -9.15 5.90
C PRO A 57 -3.52 -8.97 5.94
N HIS A 58 -2.87 -8.66 4.90
CA HIS A 58 -1.43 -8.85 4.80
C HIS A 58 -0.62 -7.70 5.41
N GLU A 59 -1.05 -6.46 5.28
CA GLU A 59 -0.30 -5.30 5.77
C GLU A 59 -0.99 -4.71 7.01
N PRO A 60 -0.40 -4.87 8.21
CA PRO A 60 -1.06 -4.46 9.45
C PRO A 60 -1.19 -2.94 9.61
N ASN A 61 -0.53 -2.15 8.78
CA ASN A 61 -0.63 -0.70 8.79
C ASN A 61 -1.73 -0.15 7.88
N LEU A 62 -2.46 -1.00 7.14
CA LEU A 62 -3.59 -0.59 6.30
C LEU A 62 -4.90 -0.57 7.08
N GLU A 63 -5.73 0.43 6.80
CA GLU A 63 -7.08 0.59 7.36
C GLU A 63 -8.09 -0.13 6.45
N TYR A 64 -8.11 -1.47 6.47
CA TYR A 64 -8.91 -2.28 5.55
C TYR A 64 -10.40 -2.02 5.61
N ASP A 65 -10.94 -1.65 6.76
CA ASP A 65 -12.36 -1.34 6.93
C ASP A 65 -12.80 -0.13 6.09
N LEU A 66 -11.88 0.80 5.82
CA LEU A 66 -12.11 1.95 4.94
C LEU A 66 -11.95 1.60 3.45
N LEU A 67 -11.15 0.59 3.12
CA LEU A 67 -10.66 0.36 1.76
C LEU A 67 -11.37 -0.80 1.04
N VAL A 68 -11.61 -1.93 1.73
CA VAL A 68 -11.97 -3.22 1.10
C VAL A 68 -13.21 -3.16 0.23
N LYS A 69 -14.27 -2.49 0.67
CA LYS A 69 -15.52 -2.38 -0.10
C LYS A 69 -15.27 -1.77 -1.48
N ASN A 70 -14.58 -0.63 -1.49
CA ASN A 70 -14.32 0.12 -2.72
C ASN A 70 -13.22 -0.51 -3.57
N PHE A 71 -12.28 -1.25 -2.97
CA PHE A 71 -11.35 -2.08 -3.72
C PHE A 71 -12.07 -3.14 -4.55
N ALA A 72 -12.91 -3.93 -3.93
CA ALA A 72 -13.62 -5.01 -4.60
C ALA A 72 -14.54 -4.47 -5.72
N LEU A 73 -15.38 -3.50 -5.40
CA LEU A 73 -16.34 -2.94 -6.36
C LEU A 73 -15.65 -2.17 -7.50
N GLY A 74 -14.57 -1.47 -7.23
CA GLY A 74 -13.77 -0.80 -8.27
C GLY A 74 -13.08 -1.80 -9.20
N SER A 75 -12.61 -2.93 -8.67
CA SER A 75 -12.06 -4.03 -9.48
C SER A 75 -13.11 -4.68 -10.37
N GLU A 76 -14.31 -4.92 -9.84
CA GLU A 76 -15.43 -5.41 -10.64
C GLU A 76 -15.83 -4.44 -11.75
N ALA A 77 -15.84 -3.15 -11.45
CA ALA A 77 -16.12 -2.12 -12.45
C ALA A 77 -15.09 -2.10 -13.56
N PHE A 78 -13.79 -2.17 -13.20
CA PHE A 78 -12.71 -2.27 -14.16
C PHE A 78 -12.84 -3.52 -15.04
N GLY A 79 -12.90 -4.71 -14.42
CA GLY A 79 -12.94 -5.98 -15.13
C GLY A 79 -14.18 -6.12 -16.02
N THR A 80 -15.34 -5.70 -15.54
CA THR A 80 -16.61 -5.76 -16.30
C THR A 80 -16.59 -4.82 -17.51
N ALA A 81 -16.11 -3.59 -17.35
CA ALA A 81 -16.00 -2.64 -18.45
C ALA A 81 -15.00 -3.12 -19.51
N ALA A 82 -13.85 -3.59 -19.08
CA ALA A 82 -12.83 -4.17 -19.98
C ALA A 82 -13.40 -5.34 -20.80
N LEU A 83 -14.03 -6.32 -20.16
CA LEU A 83 -14.59 -7.49 -20.85
C LEU A 83 -15.83 -7.17 -21.68
N GLY A 84 -16.65 -6.19 -21.27
CA GLY A 84 -17.82 -5.75 -22.01
C GLY A 84 -17.46 -5.28 -23.42
N THR A 85 -16.35 -4.63 -23.59
CA THR A 85 -15.83 -4.16 -24.88
C THR A 85 -15.21 -5.27 -25.70
N MET A 86 -14.66 -6.29 -25.05
CA MET A 86 -14.09 -7.45 -25.74
C MET A 86 -15.09 -8.22 -26.60
N SER A 87 -16.40 -8.11 -26.35
CA SER A 87 -17.40 -8.75 -27.23
C SER A 87 -17.41 -8.14 -28.64
N ALA A 88 -17.11 -6.83 -28.76
CA ALA A 88 -16.94 -6.18 -30.05
C ALA A 88 -15.58 -6.50 -30.68
N THR A 89 -14.52 -6.51 -29.88
CA THR A 89 -13.16 -6.82 -30.37
C THR A 89 -12.99 -8.29 -30.75
N ARG A 90 -13.79 -9.22 -30.22
CA ARG A 90 -13.78 -10.64 -30.62
C ARG A 90 -14.20 -10.90 -32.05
N GLU A 91 -15.08 -10.06 -32.60
CA GLU A 91 -15.44 -10.16 -34.01
C GLU A 91 -14.28 -9.71 -34.92
N GLU A 92 -13.48 -8.77 -34.45
CA GLU A 92 -12.31 -8.23 -35.15
C GLU A 92 -11.03 -9.06 -34.92
N HIS A 93 -10.87 -9.64 -33.74
CA HIS A 93 -9.70 -10.43 -33.31
C HIS A 93 -10.09 -11.76 -32.66
N PRO A 94 -10.58 -12.74 -33.42
CA PRO A 94 -11.14 -13.99 -32.88
C PRO A 94 -10.14 -14.89 -32.15
N ASP A 95 -8.84 -14.66 -32.32
CA ASP A 95 -7.77 -15.41 -31.69
C ASP A 95 -7.38 -14.86 -30.29
N THR A 96 -8.02 -13.79 -29.84
CA THR A 96 -7.72 -13.16 -28.56
C THR A 96 -8.72 -13.63 -27.51
N LEU A 97 -8.26 -14.46 -26.58
CA LEU A 97 -9.10 -15.18 -25.62
C LEU A 97 -9.05 -14.55 -24.24
N TYR A 98 -9.77 -13.45 -24.04
CA TYR A 98 -10.09 -12.97 -22.70
C TYR A 98 -11.54 -13.33 -22.36
N TRP A 99 -11.72 -14.35 -21.52
CA TRP A 99 -13.04 -14.84 -21.16
C TRP A 99 -13.52 -14.36 -19.80
N SER A 100 -12.57 -14.05 -18.93
CA SER A 100 -12.80 -13.62 -17.57
C SER A 100 -11.62 -12.78 -17.09
N TYR A 101 -11.85 -12.04 -16.04
CA TYR A 101 -10.78 -11.47 -15.22
C TYR A 101 -10.71 -12.23 -13.90
N TYR A 102 -9.53 -12.23 -13.32
CA TYR A 102 -9.28 -12.76 -12.00
C TYR A 102 -9.08 -11.59 -11.02
N MET A 103 -9.78 -11.65 -9.91
CA MET A 103 -9.64 -10.72 -8.82
C MET A 103 -9.18 -11.50 -7.59
N PRO A 104 -7.90 -11.38 -7.18
CA PRO A 104 -7.42 -12.10 -6.02
C PRO A 104 -8.11 -11.53 -4.78
N LEU A 105 -9.01 -12.31 -4.25
CA LEU A 105 -9.65 -12.04 -3.00
C LEU A 105 -9.03 -12.93 -1.92
N ARG A 106 -9.41 -12.65 -0.70
CA ARG A 106 -9.01 -13.38 0.49
C ARG A 106 -9.12 -14.91 0.41
N ASP A 107 -9.89 -15.43 -0.54
CA ASP A 107 -10.13 -16.86 -0.74
C ASP A 107 -8.96 -17.61 -1.40
N ASP A 108 -7.97 -16.90 -1.91
CA ASP A 108 -6.81 -17.48 -2.60
C ASP A 108 -5.72 -17.97 -1.64
N TYR A 109 -6.15 -18.50 -0.52
CA TYR A 109 -5.27 -19.18 0.42
C TYR A 109 -4.89 -20.56 -0.08
N ASP A 110 -3.59 -20.80 -0.29
CA ASP A 110 -3.06 -22.13 -0.59
C ASP A 110 -2.75 -22.88 0.72
N PRO A 111 -3.59 -23.86 1.11
CA PRO A 111 -3.38 -24.62 2.33
C PRO A 111 -2.14 -25.53 2.28
N SER A 112 -1.58 -25.78 1.10
CA SER A 112 -0.39 -26.63 0.94
C SER A 112 0.90 -25.89 1.31
N THR A 113 0.92 -24.60 1.08
CA THR A 113 2.05 -23.71 1.39
C THR A 113 1.81 -22.88 2.66
N MET A 114 0.58 -22.86 3.15
CA MET A 114 0.12 -21.98 4.23
C MET A 114 0.33 -20.48 3.91
N HIS A 115 0.32 -20.14 2.63
CA HIS A 115 0.44 -18.77 2.17
C HIS A 115 -0.84 -18.32 1.50
N TRP A 116 -1.16 -17.06 1.73
CA TRP A 116 -2.08 -16.31 0.90
C TRP A 116 -1.37 -15.91 -0.39
N SER A 117 -2.14 -15.66 -1.43
CA SER A 117 -1.60 -14.95 -2.58
C SER A 117 -1.04 -13.62 -2.09
N ALA A 118 0.26 -13.54 -2.03
CA ALA A 118 0.98 -12.40 -1.48
C ALA A 118 1.14 -11.36 -2.58
N TRP A 119 0.10 -10.59 -2.80
CA TRP A 119 0.12 -9.54 -3.78
C TRP A 119 0.48 -8.18 -3.15
N ASP A 120 0.02 -7.12 -3.72
CA ASP A 120 0.51 -5.77 -3.50
C ASP A 120 0.41 -5.26 -2.07
N ASP A 121 -0.55 -5.70 -1.29
CA ASP A 121 -0.70 -5.29 0.10
C ASP A 121 0.42 -5.81 1.03
N LEU A 122 1.13 -6.88 0.62
CA LEU A 122 2.33 -7.32 1.33
C LEU A 122 3.60 -6.60 0.90
N CYS A 123 3.58 -5.99 -0.26
CA CYS A 123 4.80 -5.51 -0.89
C CYS A 123 4.79 -4.00 -1.03
N THR A 124 5.26 -3.30 0.00
CA THR A 124 5.40 -1.83 -0.02
C THR A 124 6.38 -1.31 -1.08
N ASN A 125 7.02 -2.21 -1.82
CA ASN A 125 7.87 -1.86 -2.97
C ASN A 125 7.09 -1.43 -4.20
N TYR A 126 5.78 -1.71 -4.25
CA TYR A 126 4.91 -1.34 -5.36
C TYR A 126 4.29 0.04 -5.16
N GLY A 127 4.03 0.73 -6.27
CA GLY A 127 3.38 2.04 -6.27
C GLY A 127 1.98 2.04 -5.63
N PRO A 128 1.08 1.11 -5.98
CA PRO A 128 -0.24 1.02 -5.38
C PRO A 128 -0.20 0.85 -3.85
N SER A 129 0.62 -0.07 -3.34
CA SER A 129 0.78 -0.28 -1.89
C SER A 129 1.34 0.95 -1.19
N TYR A 130 2.30 1.63 -1.82
CA TYR A 130 2.83 2.88 -1.32
C TYR A 130 1.72 3.94 -1.21
N ALA A 131 0.90 4.11 -2.25
CA ALA A 131 -0.19 5.07 -2.26
C ALA A 131 -1.25 4.75 -1.19
N MET A 132 -1.55 3.48 -0.96
CA MET A 132 -2.45 3.04 0.10
C MET A 132 -1.92 3.39 1.48
N LEU A 133 -0.68 3.03 1.79
CA LEU A 133 -0.06 3.27 3.10
C LEU A 133 0.14 4.75 3.38
N ASN A 134 0.50 5.52 2.36
CA ASN A 134 0.83 6.92 2.51
C ASN A 134 -0.40 7.83 2.43
N CYS A 135 -1.35 7.51 1.55
CA CYS A 135 -2.45 8.40 1.21
C CYS A 135 -3.85 7.84 1.52
N GLY A 136 -3.97 6.58 1.93
CA GLY A 136 -5.28 5.92 2.02
C GLY A 136 -5.99 5.81 0.67
N SER A 137 -5.21 5.73 -0.42
CA SER A 137 -5.72 5.60 -1.79
C SER A 137 -6.28 4.20 -2.03
N LEU A 138 -7.24 4.08 -2.94
CA LEU A 138 -7.55 2.79 -3.55
C LEU A 138 -6.44 2.44 -4.54
N GLY A 139 -5.62 1.45 -4.22
CA GLY A 139 -4.50 1.00 -5.05
C GLY A 139 -4.89 -0.22 -5.89
N TYR A 140 -4.58 -0.19 -7.18
CA TYR A 140 -4.87 -1.29 -8.09
C TYR A 140 -3.65 -1.63 -8.92
N THR A 141 -3.39 -2.93 -9.07
CA THR A 141 -2.46 -3.47 -10.05
C THR A 141 -3.25 -4.29 -11.07
N ILE A 142 -3.11 -3.96 -12.33
CA ILE A 142 -3.80 -4.62 -13.41
C ILE A 142 -2.78 -5.31 -14.32
N GLU A 143 -2.94 -6.64 -14.50
CA GLU A 143 -2.05 -7.44 -15.32
C GLU A 143 -2.81 -8.04 -16.50
N THR A 144 -2.24 -7.91 -17.70
CA THR A 144 -2.79 -8.56 -18.89
C THR A 144 -1.86 -9.64 -19.40
N PRO A 145 -2.39 -10.74 -20.01
CA PRO A 145 -1.55 -11.87 -20.45
C PRO A 145 -0.70 -11.57 -21.66
N TYR A 146 -1.11 -10.65 -22.55
CA TYR A 146 -0.46 -10.46 -23.85
C TYR A 146 -0.11 -9.01 -24.12
N ASN A 147 1.02 -8.81 -24.82
CA ASN A 147 1.40 -7.51 -25.37
C ASN A 147 0.81 -7.35 -26.76
N ASN A 148 -0.46 -6.95 -26.85
CA ASN A 148 -1.17 -6.79 -28.11
C ASN A 148 -2.23 -5.66 -27.99
N GLU A 149 -2.87 -5.34 -29.11
CA GLU A 149 -3.90 -4.31 -29.19
C GLU A 149 -5.08 -4.59 -28.25
N ALA A 150 -5.51 -5.84 -28.18
CA ALA A 150 -6.61 -6.23 -27.28
C ALA A 150 -6.30 -5.99 -25.79
N SER A 151 -5.06 -6.16 -25.37
CA SER A 151 -4.64 -5.81 -24.00
C SER A 151 -4.65 -4.30 -23.77
N THR A 152 -4.32 -3.52 -24.79
CA THR A 152 -4.41 -2.05 -24.72
C THR A 152 -5.86 -1.61 -24.57
N ASP A 153 -6.77 -2.20 -25.33
CA ASP A 153 -8.21 -1.94 -25.23
C ASP A 153 -8.76 -2.33 -23.85
N LEU A 154 -8.33 -3.47 -23.30
CA LEU A 154 -8.70 -3.87 -21.94
C LEU A 154 -8.32 -2.81 -20.90
N PHE A 155 -7.12 -2.27 -21.00
CA PHE A 155 -6.69 -1.21 -20.09
C PHE A 155 -7.51 0.06 -20.28
N GLU A 156 -7.72 0.49 -21.53
CA GLU A 156 -8.45 1.72 -21.81
C GLU A 156 -9.88 1.66 -21.26
N TYR A 157 -10.62 0.62 -21.62
CA TYR A 157 -12.01 0.49 -21.19
C TYR A 157 -12.16 0.15 -19.70
N GLY A 158 -11.22 -0.64 -19.18
CA GLY A 158 -11.15 -0.90 -17.74
C GLY A 158 -10.94 0.37 -16.93
N VAL A 159 -10.03 1.25 -17.37
CA VAL A 159 -9.80 2.55 -16.76
C VAL A 159 -11.07 3.43 -16.82
N TYR A 160 -11.79 3.45 -17.94
CA TYR A 160 -13.08 4.17 -17.99
C TYR A 160 -14.09 3.62 -17.00
N GLY A 161 -14.21 2.28 -16.89
CA GLY A 161 -15.09 1.66 -15.90
C GLY A 161 -14.73 2.01 -14.46
N LEU A 162 -13.44 2.04 -14.14
CA LEU A 162 -12.97 2.46 -12.82
C LEU A 162 -13.24 3.95 -12.56
N ILE A 163 -13.03 4.80 -13.56
CA ILE A 163 -13.34 6.24 -13.45
C ILE A 163 -14.84 6.45 -13.20
N ASP A 164 -15.70 5.78 -13.96
CA ASP A 164 -17.15 5.87 -13.78
C ASP A 164 -17.57 5.44 -12.37
N TYR A 165 -17.02 4.33 -11.89
CA TYR A 165 -17.24 3.86 -10.52
C TYR A 165 -16.81 4.90 -9.48
N VAL A 166 -15.62 5.44 -9.63
CA VAL A 166 -15.09 6.46 -8.69
C VAL A 166 -15.93 7.72 -8.71
N MET A 167 -16.38 8.16 -9.88
CA MET A 167 -17.25 9.35 -10.01
C MET A 167 -18.61 9.14 -9.37
N GLU A 168 -19.19 7.94 -9.49
CA GLU A 168 -20.45 7.58 -8.85
C GLU A 168 -20.32 7.50 -7.33
N HIS A 169 -19.19 7.00 -6.82
CA HIS A 169 -18.96 6.77 -5.40
C HIS A 169 -17.98 7.76 -4.76
N LYS A 170 -17.69 8.88 -5.42
CA LYS A 170 -16.65 9.84 -5.01
C LYS A 170 -16.79 10.33 -3.58
N ASP A 171 -18.01 10.55 -3.11
CA ASP A 171 -18.26 11.10 -1.79
C ASP A 171 -17.92 10.07 -0.70
N ASP A 172 -18.24 8.80 -0.91
CA ASP A 172 -17.88 7.68 -0.02
C ASP A 172 -16.36 7.45 -0.01
N ILE A 173 -15.75 7.38 -1.19
CA ILE A 173 -14.30 7.16 -1.34
C ILE A 173 -13.51 8.31 -0.72
N TYR A 174 -13.89 9.55 -0.99
CA TYR A 174 -13.20 10.71 -0.45
C TYR A 174 -13.39 10.84 1.06
N HIS A 175 -14.60 10.51 1.57
CA HIS A 175 -14.85 10.46 3.01
C HIS A 175 -13.94 9.45 3.70
N ASN A 176 -13.79 8.25 3.14
CA ASN A 176 -12.90 7.22 3.68
C ASN A 176 -11.43 7.67 3.69
N GLN A 177 -10.97 8.39 2.67
CA GLN A 177 -9.62 8.95 2.65
C GLN A 177 -9.44 10.04 3.73
N LEU A 178 -10.43 10.89 3.93
CA LEU A 178 -10.38 11.90 5.00
C LEU A 178 -10.38 11.24 6.38
N GLU A 179 -11.18 10.20 6.56
CA GLU A 179 -11.21 9.40 7.78
C GLU A 179 -9.87 8.72 8.06
N PHE A 180 -9.23 8.16 7.02
CA PHE A 180 -7.87 7.62 7.13
C PHE A 180 -6.88 8.64 7.69
N PHE A 181 -6.90 9.88 7.18
CA PHE A 181 -6.04 10.94 7.71
C PHE A 181 -6.43 11.38 9.11
N LEU A 182 -7.73 11.44 9.41
CA LEU A 182 -8.24 11.85 10.72
C LEU A 182 -7.81 10.86 11.80
N ARG A 183 -7.98 9.56 11.58
CA ARG A 183 -7.47 8.52 12.48
C ARG A 183 -5.96 8.64 12.73
N GLY A 184 -5.21 9.00 11.69
CA GLY A 184 -3.79 9.28 11.85
C GLY A 184 -3.52 10.49 12.73
N ILE A 185 -4.24 11.59 12.55
CA ILE A 185 -4.08 12.84 13.32
C ILE A 185 -4.48 12.62 14.78
N GLU A 186 -5.52 11.86 15.04
CA GLU A 186 -6.02 11.58 16.39
C GLU A 186 -5.30 10.39 17.05
N ASN A 187 -4.47 9.69 16.28
CA ASN A 187 -3.79 8.45 16.63
C ASN A 187 -4.77 7.38 17.15
N GLU A 188 -5.94 7.29 16.52
CA GLU A 188 -6.95 6.32 16.87
C GLU A 188 -6.64 4.93 16.32
N ASP A 189 -6.88 3.92 17.13
CA ASP A 189 -6.80 2.51 16.74
C ASP A 189 -8.19 1.94 16.47
N HIS A 190 -8.40 1.49 15.24
CA HIS A 190 -9.64 0.87 14.79
C HIS A 190 -9.51 -0.65 14.54
N ARG A 191 -8.57 -1.32 15.22
CA ARG A 191 -8.33 -2.75 15.04
C ARG A 191 -9.57 -3.61 15.27
N ASP A 192 -10.40 -3.30 16.22
CA ASP A 192 -11.63 -4.04 16.46
C ASP A 192 -12.55 -4.05 15.24
N SER A 193 -12.59 -2.96 14.47
CA SER A 193 -13.34 -2.90 13.22
C SER A 193 -12.66 -3.66 12.09
N MET A 194 -11.34 -3.79 12.13
CA MET A 194 -10.54 -4.49 11.14
C MET A 194 -10.36 -5.99 11.45
N GLU A 195 -10.57 -6.41 12.67
CA GLU A 195 -10.30 -7.78 13.14
C GLU A 195 -11.00 -8.85 12.28
N LYS A 196 -12.19 -8.56 11.79
CA LYS A 196 -12.92 -9.43 10.85
C LYS A 196 -12.16 -9.69 9.53
N TRP A 197 -11.29 -8.79 9.13
CA TRP A 197 -10.49 -8.90 7.91
C TRP A 197 -9.22 -9.74 8.10
N TYR A 198 -8.85 -10.02 9.35
CA TYR A 198 -7.74 -10.90 9.71
C TYR A 198 -8.15 -12.37 9.93
N VAL A 199 -9.42 -12.70 9.67
CA VAL A 199 -9.96 -14.07 9.78
C VAL A 199 -10.23 -14.59 8.37
N ASP A 200 -9.79 -15.80 8.06
CA ASP A 200 -10.05 -16.40 6.75
C ASP A 200 -11.55 -16.66 6.52
N VAL A 201 -11.92 -16.94 5.28
CA VAL A 201 -13.32 -17.24 4.89
C VAL A 201 -13.92 -18.44 5.60
N ASN A 202 -13.10 -19.30 6.17
CA ASN A 202 -13.51 -20.47 6.96
C ASN A 202 -13.56 -20.19 8.46
N ASN A 203 -13.54 -18.92 8.87
CA ASN A 203 -13.38 -18.48 10.26
C ASN A 203 -12.12 -19.05 10.95
N LYS A 204 -11.14 -19.45 10.18
CA LYS A 204 -9.83 -19.79 10.73
C LYS A 204 -9.06 -18.50 10.91
N GLN A 205 -8.62 -18.29 12.13
CA GLN A 205 -7.65 -17.26 12.40
C GLN A 205 -6.42 -17.51 11.55
N LEU A 206 -5.87 -16.48 10.94
CA LEU A 206 -4.60 -16.59 10.24
C LEU A 206 -3.61 -17.26 11.15
N GLN A 207 -3.04 -18.37 10.70
CA GLN A 207 -2.23 -19.24 11.56
C GLN A 207 -0.85 -18.66 11.84
N SER A 208 -0.44 -17.62 11.13
CA SER A 208 0.80 -16.95 11.49
C SER A 208 0.50 -15.82 12.45
N ASP A 209 0.91 -15.97 13.69
CA ASP A 209 0.95 -14.91 14.68
C ASP A 209 1.83 -13.72 14.21
N THR A 210 2.52 -13.88 13.08
CA THR A 210 3.37 -12.85 12.47
C THR A 210 2.60 -11.59 12.06
N TRP A 211 1.30 -11.71 11.78
CA TRP A 211 0.44 -10.58 11.45
C TRP A 211 -0.28 -9.97 12.66
N ARG A 212 -0.21 -10.65 13.77
CA ARG A 212 -0.62 -10.11 15.05
C ARG A 212 0.56 -9.42 15.68
N VAL A 213 0.69 -8.16 15.39
CA VAL A 213 1.54 -7.34 16.23
C VAL A 213 1.00 -7.40 17.65
N PRO A 214 1.84 -7.65 18.67
CA PRO A 214 1.40 -7.79 20.03
C PRO A 214 0.60 -6.56 20.46
N TYR A 215 -0.69 -6.76 20.62
CA TYR A 215 -1.64 -5.79 21.14
C TYR A 215 -1.45 -5.55 22.63
N GLU A 216 -0.66 -6.43 23.27
CA GLU A 216 -0.64 -6.60 24.71
C GLU A 216 0.17 -5.54 25.46
N GLU A 217 0.98 -4.74 24.76
CA GLU A 217 1.85 -3.75 25.41
C GLU A 217 1.28 -2.32 25.41
N ASN A 218 0.35 -2.02 24.50
CA ASN A 218 -0.27 -0.70 24.40
C ASN A 218 -1.76 -0.86 24.07
N ASP A 219 -2.60 -0.02 24.63
CA ASP A 219 -4.03 0.06 24.28
C ASP A 219 -4.26 0.52 22.82
N ASN A 220 -3.20 0.91 22.10
CA ASN A 220 -3.19 1.34 20.72
C ASN A 220 -2.08 0.58 19.96
N TYR A 221 -2.40 0.11 18.76
CA TYR A 221 -1.41 -0.51 17.85
C TYR A 221 -0.30 0.44 17.45
N PHE A 222 -0.65 1.69 17.22
CA PHE A 222 0.32 2.72 16.88
C PHE A 222 0.88 3.33 18.16
N PRO A 223 2.21 3.44 18.29
CA PRO A 223 2.80 4.11 19.45
C PRO A 223 2.50 5.61 19.41
N GLU A 224 2.70 6.28 20.54
CA GLU A 224 2.55 7.74 20.63
C GLU A 224 3.61 8.47 19.80
N TYR A 225 4.83 7.92 19.75
CA TYR A 225 5.95 8.49 19.00
C TYR A 225 7.08 7.49 18.82
N TYR A 226 7.93 7.76 17.84
CA TYR A 226 9.25 7.13 17.69
C TYR A 226 10.34 8.14 17.98
N VAL A 227 11.42 7.68 18.62
CA VAL A 227 12.64 8.47 18.79
C VAL A 227 13.77 7.80 18.03
N ILE A 228 14.40 8.53 17.11
CA ILE A 228 15.57 8.08 16.35
C ILE A 228 16.80 8.76 16.95
N PRO A 229 17.57 8.07 17.78
CA PRO A 229 18.76 8.66 18.40
C PRO A 229 19.82 8.95 17.34
N VAL A 230 20.61 10.01 17.54
CA VAL A 230 21.66 10.45 16.61
C VAL A 230 23.06 10.37 17.19
N ASP A 231 23.19 9.90 18.43
CA ASP A 231 24.51 9.80 19.07
C ASP A 231 25.22 8.47 18.76
N ALA A 232 26.52 8.48 18.73
CA ALA A 232 27.36 7.32 18.39
C ALA A 232 27.29 6.15 19.38
N ALA A 233 26.69 6.33 20.56
CA ALA A 233 26.49 5.25 21.52
C ALA A 233 25.23 4.45 21.19
N SER A 234 24.24 5.09 20.56
CA SER A 234 22.94 4.52 20.22
C SER A 234 22.82 4.10 18.76
N GLN A 235 23.64 4.67 17.87
CA GLN A 235 23.62 4.41 16.43
C GLN A 235 24.96 3.87 15.95
N ARG A 236 24.91 2.91 15.04
CA ARG A 236 26.10 2.41 14.35
C ARG A 236 26.76 3.51 13.51
N ASP A 237 25.93 4.27 12.80
CA ASP A 237 26.34 5.46 12.07
C ASP A 237 25.28 6.56 12.29
N PRO A 238 25.62 7.67 12.96
CA PRO A 238 24.68 8.78 13.15
C PRO A 238 24.18 9.40 11.84
N ALA A 239 24.90 9.29 10.73
CA ALA A 239 24.45 9.77 9.44
C ALA A 239 23.20 9.01 8.94
N ASP A 240 23.11 7.71 9.21
CA ASP A 240 21.95 6.89 8.82
C ASP A 240 20.67 7.38 9.51
N ALA A 241 20.74 7.86 10.75
CA ALA A 241 19.60 8.45 11.46
C ALA A 241 19.07 9.71 10.74
N TYR A 242 19.98 10.57 10.28
CA TYR A 242 19.59 11.77 9.52
C TYR A 242 19.07 11.41 8.11
N GLU A 243 19.62 10.41 7.45
CA GLU A 243 19.10 9.92 6.18
C GLU A 243 17.68 9.33 6.35
N MET A 244 17.43 8.58 7.44
CA MET A 244 16.08 8.13 7.78
C MET A 244 15.13 9.32 8.01
N GLY A 245 15.57 10.35 8.72
CA GLY A 245 14.78 11.57 8.91
C GLY A 245 14.44 12.26 7.59
N ARG A 246 15.40 12.37 6.66
CA ARG A 246 15.19 12.92 5.31
C ARG A 246 14.24 12.06 4.48
N PHE A 247 14.37 10.74 4.58
CA PHE A 247 13.49 9.80 3.92
C PHE A 247 12.04 10.00 4.39
N LEU A 248 11.81 10.06 5.69
CA LEU A 248 10.49 10.30 6.28
C LEU A 248 9.90 11.65 5.83
N LEU A 249 10.69 12.72 5.89
CA LEU A 249 10.27 14.06 5.44
C LEU A 249 9.88 14.07 3.96
N ARG A 250 10.64 13.41 3.09
CA ARG A 250 10.34 13.28 1.67
C ARG A 250 9.00 12.59 1.42
N ASN A 251 8.61 11.67 2.30
CA ASN A 251 7.34 10.95 2.24
C ASN A 251 6.19 11.65 2.99
N GLY A 252 6.37 12.92 3.36
CA GLY A 252 5.34 13.73 4.00
C GLY A 252 5.17 13.48 5.50
N VAL A 253 5.99 12.62 6.10
CA VAL A 253 5.99 12.39 7.55
C VAL A 253 6.59 13.59 8.26
N ARG A 254 5.92 14.08 9.29
CA ARG A 254 6.44 15.17 10.13
C ARG A 254 7.49 14.61 11.09
N VAL A 255 8.66 15.21 11.07
CA VAL A 255 9.78 14.88 11.94
C VAL A 255 10.21 16.15 12.68
N SER A 256 10.35 16.04 13.99
CA SER A 256 10.89 17.09 14.85
C SER A 256 12.23 16.66 15.44
N MET A 257 12.86 17.55 16.21
CA MET A 257 14.16 17.31 16.83
C MET A 257 14.11 17.71 18.30
N LEU A 258 14.76 16.93 19.16
CA LEU A 258 14.90 17.27 20.57
C LEU A 258 15.86 18.45 20.74
N ASP A 259 15.42 19.49 21.42
CA ASP A 259 16.25 20.67 21.74
C ASP A 259 17.21 20.40 22.91
N THR A 260 16.85 19.49 23.81
CA THR A 260 17.60 19.13 25.03
C THR A 260 17.61 17.62 25.23
N ASP A 261 18.59 17.14 26.04
CA ASP A 261 18.59 15.76 26.49
C ASP A 261 17.26 15.43 27.21
N THR A 262 16.55 14.42 26.74
CA THR A 262 15.21 14.07 27.22
C THR A 262 15.14 12.61 27.63
N ALA A 263 14.62 12.35 28.83
CA ALA A 263 14.42 10.99 29.31
C ALA A 263 13.00 10.51 28.97
N VAL A 264 12.93 9.35 28.31
CA VAL A 264 11.66 8.68 27.93
C VAL A 264 11.79 7.20 28.21
N GLY A 265 10.83 6.62 28.93
CA GLY A 265 10.83 5.17 29.23
C GLY A 265 12.10 4.67 29.95
N GLY A 266 12.78 5.52 30.72
CA GLY A 266 14.04 5.19 31.40
C GLY A 266 15.29 5.30 30.52
N VAL A 267 15.15 5.69 29.25
CA VAL A 267 16.27 5.94 28.31
C VAL A 267 16.44 7.45 28.15
N THR A 268 17.68 7.93 28.20
CA THR A 268 17.99 9.34 27.91
C THR A 268 18.42 9.48 26.46
N TYR A 269 17.63 10.23 25.70
CA TYR A 269 17.94 10.61 24.32
C TYR A 269 18.62 11.97 24.29
N ARG A 270 19.68 12.09 23.51
CA ARG A 270 20.46 13.34 23.41
C ARG A 270 19.72 14.38 22.59
N ALA A 271 19.98 15.65 22.89
CA ALA A 271 19.61 16.76 22.03
C ALA A 271 20.06 16.50 20.60
N GLY A 272 19.22 16.83 19.63
CA GLY A 272 19.42 16.52 18.22
C GLY A 272 18.80 15.20 17.77
N SER A 273 18.36 14.30 18.68
CA SER A 273 17.60 13.11 18.32
C SER A 273 16.31 13.48 17.63
N LEU A 274 15.93 12.71 16.60
CA LEU A 274 14.72 12.96 15.82
C LEU A 274 13.52 12.33 16.51
N VAL A 275 12.39 13.00 16.42
CA VAL A 275 11.11 12.54 16.98
C VAL A 275 10.05 12.53 15.89
N VAL A 276 9.39 11.41 15.74
CA VAL A 276 8.22 11.22 14.89
C VAL A 276 7.01 11.07 15.80
N ASP A 277 6.24 12.13 15.93
CA ASP A 277 4.96 12.14 16.62
C ASP A 277 3.94 11.39 15.74
N MET A 278 3.28 10.39 16.30
CA MET A 278 2.35 9.53 15.55
C MET A 278 0.97 10.17 15.36
N HIS A 279 0.68 11.30 16.03
CA HIS A 279 -0.51 12.12 15.79
C HIS A 279 -0.34 12.94 14.50
N GLN A 280 -0.39 12.27 13.36
CA GLN A 280 -0.19 12.89 12.06
C GLN A 280 -0.86 12.12 10.92
N ALA A 281 -1.22 12.83 9.84
CA ALA A 281 -1.91 12.25 8.70
C ALA A 281 -1.14 11.08 8.03
N LYS A 282 0.20 11.07 8.10
CA LYS A 282 1.06 10.02 7.52
C LYS A 282 1.47 8.96 8.55
N ARG A 283 0.68 8.80 9.62
CA ARG A 283 0.94 7.85 10.71
C ARG A 283 1.16 6.42 10.21
N ASN A 284 0.27 5.91 9.36
CA ASN A 284 0.31 4.54 8.87
C ASN A 284 1.60 4.26 8.11
N TYR A 285 2.01 5.18 7.23
CA TYR A 285 3.28 5.08 6.52
C TYR A 285 4.48 5.20 7.48
N ALA A 286 4.43 6.15 8.42
CA ALA A 286 5.50 6.30 9.41
C ALA A 286 5.69 5.02 10.24
N ASN A 287 4.59 4.37 10.65
CA ASN A 287 4.66 3.11 11.38
C ASN A 287 5.21 1.99 10.50
N ALA A 288 4.75 1.86 9.26
CA ALA A 288 5.27 0.83 8.34
C ALA A 288 6.79 0.94 8.10
N VAL A 289 7.33 2.15 8.15
CA VAL A 289 8.79 2.39 8.01
C VAL A 289 9.57 2.12 9.30
N LEU A 290 9.00 2.48 10.46
CA LEU A 290 9.76 2.56 11.72
C LEU A 290 9.52 1.39 12.67
N TRP A 291 8.44 0.64 12.53
CA TRP A 291 8.19 -0.49 13.41
C TRP A 291 9.18 -1.62 13.17
N LYS A 292 9.43 -2.41 14.20
CA LYS A 292 10.41 -3.51 14.13
C LYS A 292 9.99 -4.69 13.25
N GLY A 293 8.76 -4.67 12.74
CA GLY A 293 8.16 -5.82 12.06
C GLY A 293 7.66 -6.87 13.05
N ALA A 294 6.95 -7.88 12.54
CA ALA A 294 6.65 -9.08 13.28
C ALA A 294 7.86 -10.03 13.18
N ASP A 295 8.28 -10.63 14.31
CA ASP A 295 9.36 -11.64 14.35
C ASP A 295 8.88 -12.98 13.76
#